data_26e3e088ddb1538982bb59726177ae24
#
_entry.id   26e3e088ddb1538982bb59726177ae24
#
_cell.length_a   1.000
_cell.length_b   1.000
_cell.length_c   1.000
_cell.angle_alpha   90.00
_cell.angle_beta   90.00
_cell.angle_gamma   90.00
#
_symmetry.space_group_name_H-M   'P 1'
#
loop_
_entity.id
_entity.type
_entity.pdbx_description
1 polymer ?
#
loop_
_entity_poly.entity_id
_entity_poly.type
_entity_poly.pdbx_seq_one_letter_code
_entity_poly.pdbx_strand_id
1 'polypeptide(L)'
;MKRFLITFLFVLMTITAIAQESNTIKFLGIPIDGTKKEMISKLQAKGYEYDAYSDVLLGEFNGTNVIIYVQTVNNRVWRIGICDANVNNDAANIKIRYNNLFKQLSNNDKYKVDGGSTLGEEEDISYEMTVHKKRYEADFTFKDKSIHGCVWYMIVERYGKYGIMMFYENLDNEANGDDL
;
A
#
# COMPACT_ATOMS: atom_id res chain seq x y z
N MET A 1 -37.81 23.82 58.16
CA MET A 1 -37.33 24.10 56.76
C MET A 1 -36.30 23.07 56.42
N LYS A 2 -36.71 22.03 55.68
CA LYS A 2 -35.76 20.95 55.20
C LYS A 2 -35.26 21.32 53.88
N ARG A 3 -33.92 21.51 53.77
CA ARG A 3 -33.20 21.73 52.46
C ARG A 3 -33.00 20.38 51.86
N PHE A 4 -33.67 20.12 50.75
CA PHE A 4 -33.36 18.98 49.87
C PHE A 4 -32.13 19.31 49.02
N LEU A 5 -31.06 18.58 49.26
CA LEU A 5 -29.84 18.61 48.43
C LEU A 5 -30.03 17.57 47.33
N ILE A 6 -30.35 18.00 46.12
CA ILE A 6 -30.44 17.14 44.94
C ILE A 6 -29.02 17.02 44.38
N THR A 7 -28.39 15.89 44.69
CA THR A 7 -27.11 15.53 44.09
C THR A 7 -27.37 15.00 42.70
N PHE A 8 -27.06 15.83 41.68
CA PHE A 8 -27.15 15.44 40.28
C PHE A 8 -25.91 14.57 39.95
N LEU A 9 -26.11 13.24 39.93
CA LEU A 9 -25.08 12.29 39.53
C LEU A 9 -24.98 12.28 38.00
N PHE A 10 -24.00 13.04 37.45
CA PHE A 10 -23.63 12.95 36.05
C PHE A 10 -22.95 11.61 35.84
N VAL A 11 -23.68 10.62 35.33
CA VAL A 11 -23.10 9.40 34.79
C VAL A 11 -22.51 9.76 33.42
N LEU A 12 -21.21 9.99 33.41
CA LEU A 12 -20.43 10.13 32.19
C LEU A 12 -20.40 8.74 31.51
N MET A 13 -21.34 8.47 30.60
CA MET A 13 -21.23 7.33 29.69
C MET A 13 -20.06 7.64 28.72
N THR A 14 -18.90 7.19 29.07
CA THR A 14 -17.81 7.03 28.09
C THR A 14 -18.24 5.94 27.13
N ILE A 15 -18.80 6.35 25.98
CA ILE A 15 -18.98 5.48 24.85
C ILE A 15 -17.56 5.20 24.34
N THR A 16 -16.96 4.13 24.83
CA THR A 16 -15.82 3.54 24.15
C THR A 16 -16.36 3.01 22.81
N ALA A 17 -16.24 3.80 21.77
CA ALA A 17 -16.35 3.28 20.42
C ALA A 17 -15.27 2.20 20.32
N ILE A 18 -15.65 0.95 20.49
CA ILE A 18 -14.83 -0.19 20.07
C ILE A 18 -14.76 0.00 18.56
N ALA A 19 -13.67 0.63 18.11
CA ALA A 19 -13.33 0.62 16.71
C ALA A 19 -13.18 -0.86 16.34
N GLN A 20 -14.21 -1.39 15.71
CA GLN A 20 -14.17 -2.73 15.14
C GLN A 20 -12.96 -2.70 14.23
N GLU A 21 -11.87 -3.39 14.59
CA GLU A 21 -10.70 -3.47 13.73
C GLU A 21 -11.20 -4.01 12.40
N SER A 22 -11.28 -3.13 11.43
CA SER A 22 -11.70 -3.55 10.11
C SER A 22 -10.63 -4.53 9.62
N ASN A 23 -11.03 -5.74 9.27
CA ASN A 23 -10.18 -6.76 8.66
C ASN A 23 -9.71 -6.33 7.25
N THR A 24 -9.58 -5.04 7.05
CA THR A 24 -9.18 -4.41 5.80
C THR A 24 -7.67 -4.28 5.75
N ILE A 25 -7.10 -4.53 4.59
CA ILE A 25 -5.68 -4.27 4.32
C ILE A 25 -5.30 -2.84 4.71
N LYS A 26 -4.11 -2.67 5.30
CA LYS A 26 -3.62 -1.37 5.77
C LYS A 26 -2.31 -1.01 5.06
N PHE A 27 -2.18 0.25 4.65
CA PHE A 27 -0.94 0.88 4.24
C PHE A 27 -0.48 1.87 5.31
N LEU A 28 0.73 1.73 5.84
CA LEU A 28 1.27 2.53 6.96
C LEU A 28 0.34 2.57 8.20
N GLY A 29 -0.41 1.49 8.45
CA GLY A 29 -1.40 1.41 9.52
C GLY A 29 -2.75 2.08 9.20
N ILE A 30 -2.90 2.65 8.01
CA ILE A 30 -4.14 3.28 7.53
C ILE A 30 -4.93 2.22 6.74
N PRO A 31 -6.19 1.91 7.10
CA PRO A 31 -7.04 1.03 6.30
C PRO A 31 -7.21 1.59 4.88
N ILE A 32 -7.05 0.73 3.87
CA ILE A 32 -7.29 1.08 2.47
C ILE A 32 -8.80 1.02 2.23
N ASP A 33 -9.48 2.08 2.63
CA ASP A 33 -10.93 2.25 2.55
C ASP A 33 -11.29 3.74 2.76
N GLY A 34 -12.58 4.04 2.62
CA GLY A 34 -13.09 5.40 2.74
C GLY A 34 -12.87 6.21 1.48
N THR A 35 -13.02 7.52 1.57
CA THR A 35 -12.88 8.43 0.43
C THR A 35 -11.42 8.77 0.13
N LYS A 36 -11.13 9.12 -1.12
CA LYS A 36 -9.80 9.61 -1.54
C LYS A 36 -9.31 10.77 -0.67
N LYS A 37 -10.19 11.73 -0.37
CA LYS A 37 -9.87 12.90 0.45
C LYS A 37 -9.43 12.53 1.87
N GLU A 38 -10.12 11.58 2.50
CA GLU A 38 -9.76 11.07 3.82
C GLU A 38 -8.41 10.35 3.79
N MET A 39 -8.16 9.51 2.77
CA MET A 39 -6.89 8.82 2.60
C MET A 39 -5.73 9.80 2.42
N ILE A 40 -5.89 10.81 1.55
CA ILE A 40 -4.90 11.89 1.36
C ILE A 40 -4.61 12.59 2.69
N SER A 41 -5.64 12.99 3.44
CA SER A 41 -5.46 13.66 4.75
C SER A 41 -4.70 12.78 5.75
N LYS A 42 -4.99 11.48 5.79
CA LYS A 42 -4.28 10.52 6.67
C LYS A 42 -2.82 10.31 6.27
N LEU A 43 -2.53 10.29 4.96
CA LEU A 43 -1.16 10.19 4.44
C LEU A 43 -0.38 11.48 4.69
N GLN A 44 -1.01 12.65 4.56
CA GLN A 44 -0.40 13.93 4.94
C GLN A 44 -0.04 13.97 6.43
N ALA A 45 -0.89 13.43 7.31
CA ALA A 45 -0.60 13.29 8.73
C ALA A 45 0.57 12.33 9.02
N LYS A 46 0.96 11.48 8.05
CA LYS A 46 2.16 10.63 8.10
C LYS A 46 3.41 11.30 7.50
N GLY A 47 3.30 12.55 7.04
CA GLY A 47 4.42 13.33 6.52
C GLY A 47 4.56 13.34 4.99
N TYR A 48 3.57 12.80 4.26
CA TYR A 48 3.55 12.88 2.80
C TYR A 48 3.01 14.24 2.34
N GLU A 49 3.61 14.82 1.31
CA GLU A 49 3.20 16.08 0.71
C GLU A 49 2.24 15.81 -0.47
N TYR A 50 1.05 16.43 -0.45
CA TYR A 50 0.08 16.26 -1.53
C TYR A 50 0.26 17.34 -2.60
N ASP A 51 0.55 16.90 -3.83
CA ASP A 51 0.53 17.72 -5.03
C ASP A 51 -0.85 17.64 -5.68
N ALA A 52 -1.63 18.71 -5.53
CA ALA A 52 -2.98 18.79 -6.07
C ALA A 52 -3.02 18.91 -7.61
N TYR A 53 -1.93 19.36 -8.23
CA TYR A 53 -1.86 19.47 -9.69
C TYR A 53 -1.73 18.10 -10.37
N SER A 54 -0.85 17.27 -9.84
CA SER A 54 -0.61 15.92 -10.35
C SER A 54 -1.50 14.87 -9.68
N ASP A 55 -2.24 15.24 -8.62
CA ASP A 55 -3.11 14.39 -7.82
C ASP A 55 -2.37 13.18 -7.21
N VAL A 56 -1.17 13.44 -6.66
CA VAL A 56 -0.28 12.44 -6.05
C VAL A 56 0.23 12.91 -4.69
N LEU A 57 0.75 11.97 -3.89
CA LEU A 57 1.52 12.33 -2.70
C LEU A 57 3.00 12.00 -2.91
N LEU A 58 3.85 12.84 -2.35
CA LEU A 58 5.31 12.74 -2.41
C LEU A 58 5.86 12.50 -1.01
N GLY A 59 6.88 11.67 -0.87
CA GLY A 59 7.53 11.42 0.41
C GLY A 59 8.51 10.27 0.35
N GLU A 60 8.90 9.77 1.51
CA GLU A 60 9.81 8.64 1.63
C GLU A 60 9.05 7.38 2.07
N PHE A 61 9.32 6.27 1.41
CA PHE A 61 8.84 4.95 1.78
C PHE A 61 9.97 3.94 1.65
N ASN A 62 10.24 3.20 2.74
CA ASN A 62 11.27 2.17 2.80
C ASN A 62 12.66 2.67 2.30
N GLY A 63 13.06 3.87 2.76
CA GLY A 63 14.36 4.49 2.43
C GLY A 63 14.48 5.03 1.00
N THR A 64 13.36 5.23 0.31
CA THR A 64 13.35 5.73 -1.08
C THR A 64 12.28 6.80 -1.24
N ASN A 65 12.61 7.86 -1.97
CA ASN A 65 11.62 8.85 -2.37
C ASN A 65 10.64 8.23 -3.35
N VAL A 66 9.35 8.40 -3.07
CA VAL A 66 8.27 7.78 -3.82
C VAL A 66 7.18 8.77 -4.20
N ILE A 67 6.44 8.39 -5.24
CA ILE A 67 5.18 8.99 -5.64
C ILE A 67 4.08 8.00 -5.26
N ILE A 68 3.09 8.45 -4.51
CA ILE A 68 1.95 7.63 -4.09
C ILE A 68 0.69 8.07 -4.83
N TYR A 69 0.00 7.10 -5.40
CA TYR A 69 -1.28 7.23 -6.07
C TYR A 69 -2.38 6.62 -5.21
N VAL A 70 -3.44 7.38 -4.97
CA VAL A 70 -4.65 6.89 -4.30
C VAL A 70 -5.72 6.63 -5.36
N GLN A 71 -6.04 5.38 -5.60
CA GLN A 71 -7.03 4.97 -6.61
C GLN A 71 -8.35 4.58 -5.96
N THR A 72 -9.45 4.98 -6.60
CA THR A 72 -10.81 4.76 -6.09
C THR A 72 -11.68 4.12 -7.14
N VAL A 73 -12.61 3.29 -6.67
CA VAL A 73 -13.77 2.79 -7.43
C VAL A 73 -15.02 3.14 -6.65
N ASN A 74 -16.06 3.65 -7.30
CA ASN A 74 -17.31 4.06 -6.66
C ASN A 74 -17.09 4.97 -5.44
N ASN A 75 -16.13 5.93 -5.55
CA ASN A 75 -15.72 6.86 -4.50
C ASN A 75 -15.11 6.21 -3.24
N ARG A 76 -14.73 4.93 -3.29
CA ARG A 76 -14.01 4.23 -2.21
C ARG A 76 -12.60 3.89 -2.65
N VAL A 77 -11.64 4.08 -1.75
CA VAL A 77 -10.24 3.71 -1.99
C VAL A 77 -10.13 2.20 -2.03
N TRP A 78 -9.60 1.68 -3.14
CA TRP A 78 -9.35 0.25 -3.31
C TRP A 78 -7.86 -0.07 -3.47
N ARG A 79 -7.05 0.88 -3.96
CA ARG A 79 -5.64 0.65 -4.23
C ARG A 79 -4.78 1.85 -3.85
N ILE A 80 -3.64 1.56 -3.25
CA ILE A 80 -2.52 2.50 -3.10
C ILE A 80 -1.38 2.02 -3.99
N GLY A 81 -1.02 2.82 -5.00
CA GLY A 81 0.14 2.59 -5.85
C GLY A 81 1.32 3.42 -5.36
N ILE A 82 2.49 2.81 -5.25
CA ILE A 82 3.72 3.44 -4.78
C ILE A 82 4.78 3.24 -5.86
N CYS A 83 5.28 4.33 -6.42
CA CYS A 83 6.32 4.28 -7.46
C CYS A 83 7.58 4.96 -6.96
N ASP A 84 8.74 4.42 -7.29
CA ASP A 84 9.99 5.14 -7.10
C ASP A 84 9.92 6.49 -7.83
N ALA A 85 10.15 7.60 -7.10
CA ALA A 85 10.12 8.95 -7.70
C ALA A 85 11.24 9.11 -8.74
N ASN A 86 12.38 8.46 -8.49
CA ASN A 86 13.53 8.46 -9.39
C ASN A 86 13.82 7.04 -9.88
N VAL A 87 13.51 6.78 -11.15
CA VAL A 87 13.86 5.53 -11.83
C VAL A 87 15.29 5.67 -12.34
N ASN A 88 16.28 5.35 -11.49
CA ASN A 88 17.70 5.58 -11.76
C ASN A 88 18.61 4.37 -11.48
N ASN A 89 18.07 3.24 -11.07
CA ASN A 89 18.86 2.03 -10.84
C ASN A 89 19.32 1.43 -12.17
N ASP A 90 20.52 0.87 -12.17
CA ASP A 90 20.96 -0.08 -13.19
C ASP A 90 20.38 -1.49 -12.92
N ALA A 91 20.65 -2.44 -13.84
CA ALA A 91 20.12 -3.79 -13.76
C ALA A 91 20.60 -4.55 -12.49
N ALA A 92 21.84 -4.28 -12.01
CA ALA A 92 22.37 -4.94 -10.82
C ALA A 92 21.70 -4.40 -9.54
N ASN A 93 21.61 -3.09 -9.43
CA ASN A 93 21.02 -2.44 -8.24
C ASN A 93 19.52 -2.73 -8.12
N ILE A 94 18.78 -2.75 -9.23
CA ILE A 94 17.33 -3.08 -9.18
C ILE A 94 17.11 -4.54 -8.78
N LYS A 95 17.98 -5.47 -9.18
CA LYS A 95 17.94 -6.87 -8.76
C LYS A 95 18.08 -7.00 -7.24
N ILE A 96 19.06 -6.31 -6.67
CA ILE A 96 19.27 -6.27 -5.21
C ILE A 96 18.04 -5.72 -4.50
N ARG A 97 17.49 -4.61 -5.00
CA ARG A 97 16.30 -3.97 -4.42
C ARG A 97 15.07 -4.87 -4.49
N TYR A 98 14.82 -5.49 -5.64
CA TYR A 98 13.74 -6.46 -5.82
C TYR A 98 13.85 -7.62 -4.82
N ASN A 99 15.04 -8.24 -4.74
CA ASN A 99 15.29 -9.35 -3.85
C ASN A 99 15.15 -8.98 -2.35
N ASN A 100 15.55 -7.77 -1.98
CA ASN A 100 15.39 -7.28 -0.61
C ASN A 100 13.91 -7.11 -0.26
N LEU A 101 13.10 -6.54 -1.15
CA LEU A 101 11.65 -6.44 -0.96
C LEU A 101 10.99 -7.81 -0.88
N PHE A 102 11.38 -8.75 -1.75
CA PHE A 102 10.89 -10.12 -1.69
C PHE A 102 11.15 -10.76 -0.34
N LYS A 103 12.40 -10.67 0.16
CA LYS A 103 12.77 -11.20 1.47
C LYS A 103 12.03 -10.52 2.62
N GLN A 104 11.85 -9.20 2.57
CA GLN A 104 11.11 -8.46 3.60
C GLN A 104 9.65 -8.91 3.69
N LEU A 105 8.98 -9.05 2.55
CA LEU A 105 7.57 -9.46 2.50
C LEU A 105 7.41 -10.94 2.82
N SER A 106 8.24 -11.83 2.27
CA SER A 106 8.17 -13.27 2.51
C SER A 106 8.48 -13.65 3.97
N ASN A 107 9.36 -12.89 4.64
CA ASN A 107 9.68 -13.10 6.06
C ASN A 107 8.69 -12.43 7.02
N ASN A 108 7.73 -11.66 6.51
CA ASN A 108 6.72 -11.02 7.34
C ASN A 108 5.59 -12.02 7.64
N ASP A 109 5.31 -12.23 8.92
CA ASP A 109 4.30 -13.20 9.38
C ASP A 109 2.87 -12.92 8.88
N LYS A 110 2.61 -11.71 8.40
CA LYS A 110 1.29 -11.34 7.86
C LYS A 110 1.03 -11.91 6.48
N TYR A 111 2.10 -12.16 5.68
CA TYR A 111 1.98 -12.47 4.27
C TYR A 111 2.31 -13.91 3.95
N LYS A 112 1.73 -14.39 2.87
CA LYS A 112 2.06 -15.62 2.17
C LYS A 112 2.48 -15.24 0.75
N VAL A 113 3.56 -15.81 0.25
CA VAL A 113 3.96 -15.68 -1.15
C VAL A 113 2.92 -16.39 -2.01
N ASP A 114 2.37 -15.68 -2.99
CA ASP A 114 1.42 -16.21 -3.97
C ASP A 114 2.06 -16.35 -5.35
N GLY A 115 2.98 -15.46 -5.71
CA GLY A 115 3.74 -15.48 -6.95
C GLY A 115 5.11 -14.84 -6.82
N GLY A 116 5.97 -15.12 -7.81
CA GLY A 116 7.33 -14.60 -7.87
C GLY A 116 8.35 -15.38 -7.02
N SER A 117 9.60 -14.98 -7.16
CA SER A 117 10.75 -15.51 -6.42
C SER A 117 11.90 -14.51 -6.42
N THR A 118 12.95 -14.77 -5.67
CA THR A 118 14.19 -13.99 -5.79
C THR A 118 14.83 -14.23 -7.16
N LEU A 119 15.45 -13.17 -7.69
CA LEU A 119 16.17 -13.20 -8.97
C LEU A 119 17.61 -13.71 -8.75
N GLY A 120 18.05 -14.64 -9.60
CA GLY A 120 19.39 -15.21 -9.55
C GLY A 120 20.48 -14.21 -9.98
N GLU A 121 21.74 -14.51 -9.65
CA GLU A 121 22.87 -13.65 -10.03
C GLU A 121 23.03 -13.56 -11.56
N GLU A 122 22.81 -14.67 -12.26
CA GLU A 122 22.95 -14.79 -13.72
C GLU A 122 21.78 -14.15 -14.50
N GLU A 123 20.72 -13.68 -13.82
CA GLU A 123 19.55 -13.09 -14.49
C GLU A 123 19.92 -11.73 -15.10
N ASP A 124 19.90 -11.62 -16.41
CA ASP A 124 20.08 -10.35 -17.14
C ASP A 124 18.73 -9.65 -17.31
N ILE A 125 18.37 -8.82 -16.31
CA ILE A 125 17.12 -8.08 -16.31
C ILE A 125 16.96 -7.21 -17.55
N SER A 126 18.04 -6.57 -18.00
CA SER A 126 17.99 -5.69 -19.17
C SER A 126 17.63 -6.45 -20.43
N TYR A 127 18.32 -7.56 -20.68
CA TYR A 127 18.08 -8.41 -21.83
C TYR A 127 16.67 -9.03 -21.79
N GLU A 128 16.30 -9.62 -20.66
CA GLU A 128 15.02 -10.31 -20.49
C GLU A 128 13.83 -9.36 -20.67
N MET A 129 13.87 -8.16 -20.06
CA MET A 129 12.80 -7.17 -20.22
C MET A 129 12.75 -6.59 -21.63
N THR A 130 13.90 -6.34 -22.26
CA THR A 130 13.95 -5.68 -23.57
C THR A 130 13.63 -6.64 -24.71
N VAL A 131 14.23 -7.84 -24.70
CA VAL A 131 14.14 -8.82 -25.79
C VAL A 131 12.95 -9.75 -25.59
N HIS A 132 12.84 -10.36 -24.41
CA HIS A 132 11.82 -11.35 -24.11
C HIS A 132 10.52 -10.75 -23.56
N LYS A 133 10.49 -9.42 -23.29
CA LYS A 133 9.35 -8.73 -22.67
C LYS A 133 8.94 -9.34 -21.33
N LYS A 134 9.90 -9.96 -20.64
CA LYS A 134 9.68 -10.58 -19.35
C LYS A 134 9.28 -9.52 -18.32
N ARG A 135 8.28 -9.83 -17.50
CA ARG A 135 7.89 -9.02 -16.35
C ARG A 135 8.46 -9.67 -15.10
N TYR A 136 9.00 -8.84 -14.24
CA TYR A 136 9.48 -9.24 -12.93
C TYR A 136 8.50 -8.70 -11.89
N GLU A 137 7.69 -9.58 -11.36
CA GLU A 137 6.67 -9.27 -10.37
C GLU A 137 6.69 -10.29 -9.23
N ALA A 138 6.21 -9.89 -8.07
CA ALA A 138 6.03 -10.75 -6.91
C ALA A 138 4.75 -10.36 -6.18
N ASP A 139 3.97 -11.38 -5.82
CA ASP A 139 2.62 -11.28 -5.29
C ASP A 139 2.54 -11.92 -3.91
N PHE A 140 1.83 -11.24 -3.01
CA PHE A 140 1.66 -11.65 -1.62
C PHE A 140 0.22 -11.49 -1.20
N THR A 141 -0.34 -12.55 -0.64
CA THR A 141 -1.67 -12.54 -0.02
C THR A 141 -1.55 -12.58 1.50
N PHE A 142 -2.61 -12.28 2.22
CA PHE A 142 -2.61 -12.34 3.68
C PHE A 142 -2.80 -13.78 4.17
N LYS A 143 -2.05 -14.16 5.23
CA LYS A 143 -2.29 -15.44 5.95
C LYS A 143 -3.64 -15.44 6.67
N ASP A 144 -4.06 -14.27 7.16
CA ASP A 144 -5.39 -14.07 7.70
C ASP A 144 -6.40 -13.98 6.54
N LYS A 145 -7.17 -15.05 6.37
CA LYS A 145 -8.17 -15.18 5.29
C LYS A 145 -9.35 -14.20 5.42
N SER A 146 -9.49 -13.52 6.55
CA SER A 146 -10.51 -12.48 6.74
C SER A 146 -10.13 -11.15 6.08
N ILE A 147 -8.85 -11.00 5.65
CA ILE A 147 -8.36 -9.83 4.93
C ILE A 147 -8.38 -10.16 3.43
N HIS A 148 -9.34 -9.62 2.71
CA HIS A 148 -9.44 -9.75 1.26
C HIS A 148 -8.60 -8.65 0.60
N GLY A 149 -7.33 -8.94 0.37
CA GLY A 149 -6.40 -7.99 -0.22
C GLY A 149 -5.08 -8.63 -0.60
N CYS A 150 -4.29 -7.92 -1.37
CA CYS A 150 -2.97 -8.36 -1.76
C CYS A 150 -1.96 -7.21 -1.74
N VAL A 151 -0.70 -7.56 -1.69
CA VAL A 151 0.43 -6.67 -1.93
C VAL A 151 1.25 -7.27 -3.05
N TRP A 152 1.51 -6.50 -4.07
CA TRP A 152 2.37 -6.95 -5.15
C TRP A 152 3.28 -5.83 -5.64
N TYR A 153 4.38 -6.18 -6.28
CA TYR A 153 5.29 -5.20 -6.85
C TYR A 153 5.96 -5.74 -8.09
N MET A 154 6.44 -4.82 -8.92
CA MET A 154 7.14 -5.14 -10.16
C MET A 154 8.31 -4.20 -10.41
N ILE A 155 9.26 -4.68 -11.24
CA ILE A 155 10.28 -3.82 -11.82
C ILE A 155 9.65 -3.06 -12.99
N VAL A 156 9.85 -1.74 -12.99
CA VAL A 156 9.51 -0.86 -14.12
C VAL A 156 10.78 -0.32 -14.75
N GLU A 157 10.76 -0.14 -16.08
CA GLU A 157 11.87 0.40 -16.84
C GLU A 157 11.47 1.73 -17.47
N ARG A 158 12.37 2.70 -17.40
CA ARG A 158 12.25 3.97 -18.11
C ARG A 158 13.64 4.41 -18.62
N TYR A 159 13.80 4.50 -19.95
CA TYR A 159 15.04 4.94 -20.60
C TYR A 159 16.29 4.16 -20.16
N GLY A 160 16.19 2.83 -20.07
CA GLY A 160 17.29 1.95 -19.64
C GLY A 160 17.63 2.03 -18.16
N LYS A 161 16.78 2.66 -17.35
CA LYS A 161 16.87 2.72 -15.89
C LYS A 161 15.66 2.05 -15.27
N TYR A 162 15.83 1.56 -14.04
CA TYR A 162 14.85 0.71 -13.37
C TYR A 162 14.41 1.30 -12.06
N GLY A 163 13.18 1.02 -11.68
CA GLY A 163 12.57 1.35 -10.40
C GLY A 163 11.58 0.28 -9.99
N ILE A 164 11.02 0.41 -8.80
CA ILE A 164 9.94 -0.43 -8.30
C ILE A 164 8.62 0.33 -8.39
N MET A 165 7.59 -0.40 -8.78
CA MET A 165 6.19 -0.03 -8.58
C MET A 165 5.55 -1.07 -7.69
N MET A 166 4.95 -0.65 -6.57
CA MET A 166 4.31 -1.52 -5.58
C MET A 166 2.85 -1.12 -5.39
N PHE A 167 2.01 -2.10 -5.09
CA PHE A 167 0.58 -1.91 -4.89
C PHE A 167 0.10 -2.62 -3.62
N TYR A 168 -0.79 -1.95 -2.92
CA TYR A 168 -1.60 -2.50 -1.85
C TYR A 168 -3.06 -2.40 -2.30
N GLU A 169 -3.76 -3.53 -2.37
CA GLU A 169 -5.09 -3.62 -2.96
C GLU A 169 -6.10 -4.18 -1.96
N ASN A 170 -7.19 -3.44 -1.77
CA ASN A 170 -8.36 -3.92 -1.05
C ASN A 170 -9.36 -4.48 -2.07
N LEU A 171 -9.42 -5.81 -2.17
CA LEU A 171 -10.26 -6.50 -3.15
C LEU A 171 -11.76 -6.40 -2.84
N ASP A 172 -12.14 -6.07 -1.59
CA ASP A 172 -13.55 -5.80 -1.24
C ASP A 172 -14.08 -4.51 -1.87
N ASN A 173 -13.17 -3.59 -2.23
CA ASN A 173 -13.50 -2.31 -2.85
C ASN A 173 -13.16 -2.28 -4.36
N GLU A 174 -12.59 -3.35 -4.90
CA GLU A 174 -12.35 -3.47 -6.33
C GLU A 174 -13.70 -3.57 -7.07
N ALA A 175 -13.78 -2.96 -8.27
CA ALA A 175 -14.96 -3.11 -9.11
C ALA A 175 -15.11 -4.58 -9.52
N ASN A 176 -16.23 -5.18 -9.21
CA ASN A 176 -16.62 -6.44 -9.83
C ASN A 176 -16.80 -6.20 -11.32
N GLY A 177 -16.43 -7.16 -12.18
CA GLY A 177 -16.52 -7.05 -13.64
C GLY A 177 -17.93 -6.70 -14.17
N ASP A 178 -18.95 -6.76 -13.33
CA ASP A 178 -20.33 -6.36 -13.62
C ASP A 178 -20.52 -4.82 -13.67
N ASP A 179 -19.50 -4.05 -13.21
CA ASP A 179 -19.51 -2.58 -13.20
C ASP A 179 -18.71 -1.95 -14.38
N LEU A 180 -18.24 -2.77 -15.34
CA LEU A 180 -17.45 -2.33 -16.51
C LEU A 180 -18.27 -2.23 -17.78
#